data_0faf1b656ab08f2ad97f41ad86a4e45a
#
_entry.id   0faf1b656ab08f2ad97f41ad86a4e45a
#
_cell.length_a   1.000
_cell.length_b   1.000
_cell.length_c   1.000
_cell.angle_alpha   90.00
_cell.angle_beta   90.00
_cell.angle_gamma   90.00
#
_symmetry.space_group_name_H-M   'P 1'
#
loop_
_entity.id
_entity.type
_entity.pdbx_description
1 polymer ?
#
loop_
_entity_poly.entity_id
_entity_poly.type
_entity_poly.pdbx_seq_one_letter_code
_entity_poly.pdbx_strand_id
1 'polypeptide(L)'
;MYAVIMAGGSGTRFWPASRKDLPKQFLNITSSSPMLVETCDRLSPLVSDQEMIIVLGKNHEGLARDLLKTRKVHILAEPVGKNTAPCIGIGALYAQHIGCQGAVAFLPADHFIRDQKAFLEGIRIAGEVAERGGIVTLGIVPTRPETGYGYIRRVEGEDTHEHEFYFKVSAFVEKPDFETAKKYVADGNYFWNAGIFVATPDTILKEISECMPGLYKGLETLRPALGTEDFPEVLKRVYQGLESISFDYGVMAKTKG
;
A
#
# COMPACT_ATOMS: atom_id res chain seq x y z
N MET A 1 5.42 14.81 1.17
CA MET A 1 5.03 13.41 0.82
C MET A 1 3.99 12.95 1.81
N TYR A 2 2.97 12.22 1.34
CA TYR A 2 1.95 11.62 2.20
C TYR A 2 2.18 10.11 2.34
N ALA A 3 1.53 9.49 3.33
CA ALA A 3 1.53 8.04 3.47
C ALA A 3 0.12 7.50 3.72
N VAL A 4 -0.25 6.44 3.01
CA VAL A 4 -1.44 5.63 3.27
C VAL A 4 -0.99 4.31 3.86
N ILE A 5 -1.27 4.12 5.16
CA ILE A 5 -0.91 2.90 5.90
C ILE A 5 -2.11 1.96 5.86
N MET A 6 -1.95 0.85 5.14
CA MET A 6 -2.98 -0.18 4.98
C MET A 6 -2.97 -1.10 6.20
N ALA A 7 -3.89 -0.89 7.11
CA ALA A 7 -4.05 -1.67 8.35
C ALA A 7 -5.30 -2.57 8.31
N GLY A 8 -5.72 -2.97 7.11
CA GLY A 8 -6.79 -3.93 6.87
C GLY A 8 -6.34 -5.38 7.03
N GLY A 9 -7.29 -6.29 6.94
CA GLY A 9 -7.03 -7.73 7.00
C GLY A 9 -7.30 -8.36 8.37
N SER A 10 -7.71 -9.64 8.36
CA SER A 10 -8.06 -10.38 9.57
C SER A 10 -6.87 -10.89 10.36
N GLY A 11 -5.65 -10.80 9.81
CA GLY A 11 -4.40 -11.15 10.50
C GLY A 11 -4.29 -12.57 11.05
N THR A 12 -5.14 -13.51 10.64
CA THR A 12 -5.29 -14.84 11.27
C THR A 12 -4.08 -15.77 11.12
N ARG A 13 -3.10 -15.41 10.28
CA ARG A 13 -1.88 -16.23 10.05
C ARG A 13 -0.98 -16.38 11.28
N PHE A 14 -1.11 -15.50 12.27
CA PHE A 14 -0.35 -15.55 13.53
C PHE A 14 -1.15 -16.14 14.70
N TRP A 15 -2.21 -16.92 14.39
CA TRP A 15 -2.92 -17.63 15.45
C TRP A 15 -1.95 -18.51 16.28
N PRO A 16 -2.01 -18.57 17.62
CA PRO A 16 -3.06 -18.01 18.48
C PRO A 16 -2.82 -16.54 18.91
N ALA A 17 -1.71 -15.91 18.56
CA ALA A 17 -1.43 -14.53 18.94
C ALA A 17 -2.39 -13.53 18.26
N SER A 18 -2.62 -13.68 16.93
CA SER A 18 -3.61 -12.88 16.22
C SER A 18 -4.99 -13.53 16.25
N ARG A 19 -6.01 -12.72 16.40
CA ARG A 19 -7.42 -13.10 16.38
C ARG A 19 -8.21 -12.09 15.56
N LYS A 20 -9.47 -12.45 15.24
CA LYS A 20 -10.35 -11.59 14.46
C LYS A 20 -10.53 -10.20 15.08
N ASP A 21 -10.58 -10.14 16.41
CA ASP A 21 -10.75 -8.90 17.17
C ASP A 21 -9.43 -8.20 17.50
N LEU A 22 -8.29 -8.88 17.31
CA LEU A 22 -6.94 -8.36 17.51
C LEU A 22 -6.00 -8.87 16.41
N PRO A 23 -6.08 -8.29 15.21
CA PRO A 23 -5.25 -8.72 14.09
C PRO A 23 -3.79 -8.30 14.23
N LYS A 24 -2.92 -8.89 13.41
CA LYS A 24 -1.45 -8.81 13.46
C LYS A 24 -0.93 -7.37 13.64
N GLN A 25 -1.46 -6.42 12.93
CA GLN A 25 -1.00 -5.03 12.94
C GLN A 25 -1.18 -4.31 14.29
N PHE A 26 -2.00 -4.86 15.18
CA PHE A 26 -2.21 -4.35 16.54
C PHE A 26 -1.42 -5.12 17.61
N LEU A 27 -0.60 -6.09 17.21
CA LEU A 27 0.22 -6.88 18.11
C LEU A 27 1.63 -6.32 18.24
N ASN A 28 2.21 -6.50 19.42
CA ASN A 28 3.63 -6.26 19.70
C ASN A 28 4.43 -7.50 19.31
N ILE A 29 4.88 -7.60 18.05
CA ILE A 29 5.56 -8.78 17.52
C ILE A 29 7.06 -8.56 17.47
N THR A 30 7.49 -7.38 17.08
CA THR A 30 8.88 -7.06 16.78
C THR A 30 9.52 -6.15 17.81
N SER A 31 8.71 -5.46 18.61
CA SER A 31 9.16 -4.58 19.70
C SER A 31 8.12 -4.53 20.83
N SER A 32 8.27 -3.55 21.72
CA SER A 32 7.30 -3.25 22.78
C SER A 32 6.04 -2.49 22.29
N SER A 33 6.02 -2.07 21.03
CA SER A 33 4.91 -1.32 20.43
C SER A 33 4.15 -2.15 19.38
N PRO A 34 2.84 -1.89 19.16
CA PRO A 34 2.11 -2.49 18.06
C PRO A 34 2.71 -2.14 16.70
N MET A 35 2.65 -3.08 15.74
CA MET A 35 3.25 -2.89 14.41
C MET A 35 2.71 -1.65 13.68
N LEU A 36 1.44 -1.29 13.88
CA LEU A 36 0.87 -0.06 13.32
C LEU A 36 1.57 1.19 13.87
N VAL A 37 1.83 1.24 15.18
CA VAL A 37 2.54 2.35 15.83
C VAL A 37 3.98 2.40 15.33
N GLU A 38 4.68 1.24 15.28
CA GLU A 38 6.04 1.16 14.72
C GLU A 38 6.12 1.66 13.28
N THR A 39 5.08 1.38 12.47
CA THR A 39 5.04 1.85 11.08
C THR A 39 4.88 3.36 11.01
N CYS A 40 4.03 3.96 11.85
CA CYS A 40 3.91 5.41 11.96
C CYS A 40 5.22 6.05 12.42
N ASP A 41 5.85 5.48 13.48
CA ASP A 41 7.13 5.99 14.03
C ASP A 41 8.26 5.93 12.99
N ARG A 42 8.32 4.83 12.24
CA ARG A 42 9.30 4.64 11.17
C ARG A 42 9.18 5.69 10.07
N LEU A 43 7.96 6.11 9.72
CA LEU A 43 7.70 7.10 8.68
C LEU A 43 7.87 8.54 9.16
N SER A 44 7.80 8.80 10.46
CA SER A 44 7.83 10.16 11.03
C SER A 44 9.01 11.06 10.59
N PRO A 45 10.19 10.53 10.22
CA PRO A 45 11.25 11.38 9.66
C PRO A 45 10.96 11.95 8.26
N LEU A 46 10.04 11.33 7.49
CA LEU A 46 9.68 11.75 6.12
C LEU A 46 8.27 12.31 6.00
N VAL A 47 7.35 11.86 6.87
CA VAL A 47 5.91 12.12 6.77
C VAL A 47 5.40 12.59 8.12
N SER A 48 4.82 13.78 8.17
CA SER A 48 4.20 14.30 9.40
C SER A 48 2.91 13.52 9.73
N ASP A 49 2.49 13.54 10.99
CA ASP A 49 1.24 12.86 11.41
C ASP A 49 0.02 13.33 10.58
N GLN A 50 -0.05 14.61 10.23
CA GLN A 50 -1.16 15.17 9.44
C GLN A 50 -1.16 14.72 7.97
N GLU A 51 -0.07 14.14 7.50
CA GLU A 51 0.09 13.57 6.17
C GLU A 51 -0.05 12.04 6.17
N MET A 52 -0.29 11.42 7.34
CA MET A 52 -0.54 9.98 7.48
C MET A 52 -2.02 9.66 7.46
N ILE A 53 -2.40 8.73 6.61
CA ILE A 53 -3.77 8.23 6.43
C ILE A 53 -3.76 6.73 6.75
N ILE A 54 -4.48 6.34 7.79
CA ILE A 54 -4.60 4.95 8.21
C ILE A 54 -5.91 4.39 7.65
N VAL A 55 -5.83 3.39 6.76
CA VAL A 55 -7.01 2.72 6.21
C VAL A 55 -7.16 1.35 6.86
N LEU A 56 -8.30 1.08 7.48
CA LEU A 56 -8.54 -0.13 8.25
C LEU A 56 -10.02 -0.52 8.27
N GLY A 57 -10.33 -1.75 8.67
CA GLY A 57 -11.71 -2.20 8.81
C GLY A 57 -12.43 -1.51 9.98
N LYS A 58 -13.71 -1.17 9.80
CA LYS A 58 -14.57 -0.49 10.79
C LYS A 58 -14.51 -1.11 12.18
N ASN A 59 -14.43 -2.43 12.27
CA ASN A 59 -14.37 -3.16 13.55
C ASN A 59 -13.12 -2.84 14.38
N HIS A 60 -12.08 -2.30 13.78
CA HIS A 60 -10.81 -1.99 14.43
C HIS A 60 -10.58 -0.49 14.63
N GLU A 61 -11.54 0.36 14.21
CA GLU A 61 -11.40 1.81 14.28
C GLU A 61 -11.19 2.31 15.73
N GLY A 62 -11.97 1.79 16.69
CA GLY A 62 -11.81 2.16 18.10
C GLY A 62 -10.41 1.85 18.63
N LEU A 63 -9.93 0.63 18.37
CA LEU A 63 -8.59 0.20 18.78
C LEU A 63 -7.49 1.08 18.16
N ALA A 64 -7.61 1.42 16.87
CA ALA A 64 -6.63 2.29 16.20
C ALA A 64 -6.64 3.71 16.79
N ARG A 65 -7.83 4.26 17.05
CA ARG A 65 -7.96 5.59 17.68
C ARG A 65 -7.33 5.63 19.09
N ASP A 66 -7.52 4.58 19.88
CA ASP A 66 -6.91 4.49 21.21
C ASP A 66 -5.38 4.41 21.14
N LEU A 67 -4.83 3.60 20.22
CA LEU A 67 -3.39 3.45 20.04
C LEU A 67 -2.72 4.71 19.50
N LEU A 68 -3.41 5.45 18.63
CA LEU A 68 -2.88 6.63 17.94
C LEU A 68 -3.40 7.95 18.53
N LYS A 69 -4.02 7.93 19.74
CA LYS A 69 -4.68 9.09 20.35
C LYS A 69 -3.77 10.32 20.56
N THR A 70 -2.46 10.13 20.65
CA THR A 70 -1.47 11.21 20.78
C THR A 70 -1.00 11.75 19.44
N ARG A 71 -1.40 11.13 18.33
CA ARG A 71 -1.02 11.48 16.96
C ARG A 71 -2.18 12.16 16.22
N LYS A 72 -1.85 13.07 15.32
CA LYS A 72 -2.83 13.78 14.50
C LYS A 72 -2.98 13.14 13.11
N VAL A 73 -3.14 11.81 13.09
CA VAL A 73 -3.31 11.05 11.84
C VAL A 73 -4.77 11.01 11.39
N HIS A 74 -4.98 10.84 10.09
CA HIS A 74 -6.31 10.57 9.53
C HIS A 74 -6.65 9.08 9.62
N ILE A 75 -7.88 8.75 9.98
CA ILE A 75 -8.35 7.36 10.04
C ILE A 75 -9.56 7.20 9.12
N LEU A 76 -9.44 6.32 8.13
CA LEU A 76 -10.49 5.89 7.22
C LEU A 76 -10.93 4.47 7.55
N ALA A 77 -12.17 4.31 7.97
CA ALA A 77 -12.72 3.02 8.38
C ALA A 77 -13.55 2.39 7.26
N GLU A 78 -13.00 1.37 6.60
CA GLU A 78 -13.71 0.58 5.59
C GLU A 78 -14.87 -0.20 6.23
N PRO A 79 -16.11 -0.09 5.70
CA PRO A 79 -17.27 -0.78 6.29
C PRO A 79 -17.18 -2.31 6.14
N VAL A 80 -16.49 -2.77 5.12
CA VAL A 80 -16.18 -4.18 4.83
C VAL A 80 -14.85 -4.24 4.07
N GLY A 81 -13.99 -5.21 4.39
CA GLY A 81 -12.71 -5.39 3.70
C GLY A 81 -12.92 -5.85 2.26
N LYS A 82 -12.31 -5.15 1.31
CA LYS A 82 -12.36 -5.41 -0.15
C LYS A 82 -10.98 -5.60 -0.77
N ASN A 83 -10.00 -6.04 0.04
CA ASN A 83 -8.60 -6.20 -0.37
C ASN A 83 -7.91 -4.85 -0.66
N THR A 84 -6.72 -4.84 -1.28
CA THR A 84 -5.86 -3.65 -1.34
C THR A 84 -6.24 -2.64 -2.43
N ALA A 85 -6.92 -3.01 -3.52
CA ALA A 85 -7.25 -2.04 -4.56
C ALA A 85 -8.26 -0.97 -4.08
N PRO A 86 -9.40 -1.29 -3.44
CA PRO A 86 -10.26 -0.28 -2.86
C PRO A 86 -9.60 0.53 -1.74
N CYS A 87 -8.76 -0.11 -0.92
CA CYS A 87 -8.00 0.54 0.15
C CYS A 87 -7.05 1.61 -0.40
N ILE A 88 -6.26 1.29 -1.44
CA ILE A 88 -5.36 2.22 -2.13
C ILE A 88 -6.17 3.32 -2.82
N GLY A 89 -7.25 2.96 -3.51
CA GLY A 89 -8.10 3.92 -4.22
C GLY A 89 -8.71 4.97 -3.30
N ILE A 90 -9.31 4.57 -2.17
CA ILE A 90 -9.88 5.52 -1.21
C ILE A 90 -8.79 6.32 -0.50
N GLY A 91 -7.63 5.71 -0.23
CA GLY A 91 -6.48 6.42 0.33
C GLY A 91 -5.97 7.52 -0.61
N ALA A 92 -5.85 7.25 -1.90
CA ALA A 92 -5.46 8.23 -2.92
C ALA A 92 -6.49 9.36 -3.05
N LEU A 93 -7.78 9.01 -3.11
CA LEU A 93 -8.87 9.97 -3.19
C LEU A 93 -8.89 10.90 -1.96
N TYR A 94 -8.69 10.33 -0.77
CA TYR A 94 -8.66 11.11 0.46
C TYR A 94 -7.41 11.98 0.57
N ALA A 95 -6.25 11.49 0.11
CA ALA A 95 -5.03 12.28 0.04
C ALA A 95 -5.22 13.54 -0.82
N GLN A 96 -5.88 13.43 -1.99
CA GLN A 96 -6.28 14.60 -2.78
C GLN A 96 -7.18 15.55 -2.00
N HIS A 97 -8.20 15.01 -1.31
CA HIS A 97 -9.17 15.80 -0.55
C HIS A 97 -8.50 16.65 0.54
N ILE A 98 -7.48 16.14 1.22
CA ILE A 98 -6.73 16.86 2.26
C ILE A 98 -5.54 17.65 1.71
N GLY A 99 -5.44 17.81 0.38
CA GLY A 99 -4.50 18.73 -0.27
C GLY A 99 -3.15 18.12 -0.67
N CYS A 100 -3.02 16.81 -0.76
CA CYS A 100 -1.81 16.18 -1.29
C CYS A 100 -1.62 16.51 -2.78
N GLN A 101 -0.49 17.13 -3.11
CA GLN A 101 -0.11 17.47 -4.50
C GLN A 101 1.07 16.64 -5.02
N GLY A 102 1.83 16.00 -4.14
CA GLY A 102 3.01 15.20 -4.46
C GLY A 102 2.76 13.70 -4.32
N ALA A 103 3.84 12.95 -4.12
CA ALA A 103 3.79 11.51 -3.97
C ALA A 103 3.14 11.05 -2.67
N VAL A 104 2.48 9.91 -2.74
CA VAL A 104 1.91 9.14 -1.62
C VAL A 104 2.55 7.77 -1.59
N ALA A 105 3.06 7.35 -0.43
CA ALA A 105 3.51 5.99 -0.19
C ALA A 105 2.36 5.15 0.38
N PHE A 106 1.96 4.11 -0.33
CA PHE A 106 0.97 3.11 0.10
C PHE A 106 1.70 1.89 0.63
N LEU A 107 1.58 1.60 1.91
CA LEU A 107 2.35 0.54 2.55
C LEU A 107 1.55 -0.23 3.60
N PRO A 108 1.81 -1.56 3.77
CA PRO A 108 1.18 -2.35 4.83
C PRO A 108 1.64 -1.92 6.22
N ALA A 109 0.73 -2.00 7.19
CA ALA A 109 1.01 -1.71 8.60
C ALA A 109 1.81 -2.81 9.33
N ASP A 110 2.05 -3.95 8.68
CA ASP A 110 2.54 -5.18 9.33
C ASP A 110 3.88 -5.67 8.81
N HIS A 111 4.65 -4.81 8.17
CA HIS A 111 6.00 -5.12 7.71
C HIS A 111 7.03 -4.91 8.84
N PHE A 112 7.89 -5.91 9.01
CA PHE A 112 9.12 -5.76 9.77
C PHE A 112 10.24 -5.24 8.88
N ILE A 113 10.79 -4.07 9.21
CA ILE A 113 11.88 -3.43 8.48
C ILE A 113 13.10 -3.39 9.36
N ARG A 114 14.12 -4.17 9.01
CA ARG A 114 15.37 -4.26 9.77
C ARG A 114 16.23 -3.02 9.61
N ASP A 115 16.43 -2.58 8.37
CA ASP A 115 17.20 -1.39 8.05
C ASP A 115 16.24 -0.22 7.74
N GLN A 116 15.90 0.51 8.79
CA GLN A 116 14.99 1.66 8.68
C GLN A 116 15.57 2.80 7.85
N LYS A 117 16.91 2.97 7.89
CA LYS A 117 17.60 4.04 7.18
C LYS A 117 17.55 3.83 5.65
N ALA A 118 17.91 2.61 5.23
CA ALA A 118 17.82 2.23 3.82
C ALA A 118 16.36 2.25 3.32
N PHE A 119 15.41 1.84 4.15
CA PHE A 119 13.99 1.89 3.83
C PHE A 119 13.50 3.33 3.60
N LEU A 120 13.80 4.26 4.51
CA LEU A 120 13.40 5.66 4.40
C LEU A 120 14.03 6.32 3.17
N GLU A 121 15.29 6.04 2.89
CA GLU A 121 15.95 6.53 1.68
C GLU A 121 15.29 5.95 0.42
N GLY A 122 14.95 4.67 0.40
CA GLY A 122 14.20 4.05 -0.69
C GLY A 122 12.83 4.69 -0.91
N ILE A 123 12.08 5.00 0.14
CA ILE A 123 10.79 5.71 0.07
C ILE A 123 10.98 7.15 -0.46
N ARG A 124 12.03 7.85 -0.01
CA ARG A 124 12.34 9.20 -0.49
C ARG A 124 12.61 9.20 -2.00
N ILE A 125 13.51 8.32 -2.46
CA ILE A 125 13.84 8.18 -3.89
C ILE A 125 12.59 7.79 -4.69
N ALA A 126 11.81 6.83 -4.20
CA ALA A 126 10.57 6.40 -4.83
C ALA A 126 9.59 7.56 -4.99
N GLY A 127 9.51 8.48 -4.01
CA GLY A 127 8.70 9.69 -4.09
C GLY A 127 9.15 10.61 -5.22
N GLU A 128 10.43 10.90 -5.32
CA GLU A 128 11.01 11.76 -6.36
C GLU A 128 10.79 11.18 -7.78
N VAL A 129 10.90 9.86 -7.91
CA VAL A 129 10.63 9.18 -9.19
C VAL A 129 9.14 9.20 -9.52
N ALA A 130 8.27 8.94 -8.55
CA ALA A 130 6.82 8.92 -8.72
C ALA A 130 6.25 10.28 -9.15
N GLU A 131 6.85 11.38 -8.73
CA GLU A 131 6.45 12.74 -9.14
C GLU A 131 6.76 13.04 -10.62
N ARG A 132 7.65 12.26 -11.24
CA ARG A 132 7.92 12.30 -12.69
C ARG A 132 6.90 11.50 -13.51
N GLY A 133 6.04 10.73 -12.84
CA GLY A 133 4.99 9.88 -13.42
C GLY A 133 5.21 8.40 -13.14
N GLY A 134 4.13 7.61 -13.29
CA GLY A 134 4.15 6.16 -13.07
C GLY A 134 3.97 5.73 -11.61
N ILE A 135 3.95 4.41 -11.41
CA ILE A 135 3.88 3.78 -10.08
C ILE A 135 5.25 3.18 -9.78
N VAL A 136 5.84 3.59 -8.67
CA VAL A 136 7.09 3.01 -8.16
C VAL A 136 6.75 1.94 -7.13
N THR A 137 7.42 0.78 -7.20
CA THR A 137 7.30 -0.27 -6.19
C THR A 137 8.66 -0.67 -5.65
N LEU A 138 8.71 -1.11 -4.40
CA LEU A 138 9.95 -1.55 -3.77
C LEU A 138 10.18 -3.03 -4.06
N GLY A 139 11.34 -3.34 -4.65
CA GLY A 139 11.81 -4.70 -4.92
C GLY A 139 12.74 -5.20 -3.82
N ILE A 140 12.57 -6.45 -3.41
CA ILE A 140 13.44 -7.13 -2.46
C ILE A 140 14.19 -8.24 -3.19
N VAL A 141 15.51 -8.31 -3.02
CA VAL A 141 16.34 -9.36 -3.62
C VAL A 141 15.88 -10.74 -3.10
N PRO A 142 15.44 -11.65 -3.98
CA PRO A 142 14.95 -12.94 -3.55
C PRO A 142 16.09 -13.84 -3.08
N THR A 143 15.88 -14.51 -1.94
CA THR A 143 16.84 -15.43 -1.33
C THR A 143 16.45 -16.90 -1.52
N ARG A 144 15.24 -17.17 -2.03
CA ARG A 144 14.66 -18.50 -2.28
C ARG A 144 13.51 -18.40 -3.28
N PRO A 145 13.11 -19.51 -3.93
CA PRO A 145 11.90 -19.54 -4.74
C PRO A 145 10.66 -19.50 -3.83
N GLU A 146 9.99 -18.35 -3.77
CA GLU A 146 8.79 -18.14 -2.96
C GLU A 146 7.56 -18.03 -3.87
N THR A 147 6.55 -18.85 -3.64
CA THR A 147 5.33 -18.91 -4.45
C THR A 147 4.19 -18.05 -3.91
N GLY A 148 4.36 -17.51 -2.70
CA GLY A 148 3.37 -16.66 -2.03
C GLY A 148 3.54 -15.17 -2.34
N TYR A 149 4.57 -14.77 -3.09
CA TYR A 149 4.90 -13.37 -3.40
C TYR A 149 4.75 -13.04 -4.88
N GLY A 150 4.52 -11.77 -5.17
CA GLY A 150 4.70 -11.22 -6.50
C GLY A 150 6.18 -11.04 -6.84
N TYR A 151 6.51 -11.13 -8.11
CA TYR A 151 7.84 -10.88 -8.66
C TYR A 151 7.80 -9.73 -9.66
N ILE A 152 8.84 -8.89 -9.60
CA ILE A 152 9.03 -7.74 -10.48
C ILE A 152 10.29 -8.00 -11.28
N ARG A 153 10.21 -7.91 -12.61
CA ARG A 153 11.38 -8.01 -13.49
C ARG A 153 11.85 -6.61 -13.88
N ARG A 154 13.12 -6.29 -13.65
CA ARG A 154 13.73 -5.05 -14.16
C ARG A 154 13.99 -5.15 -15.66
N VAL A 155 14.01 -4.02 -16.37
CA VAL A 155 14.51 -3.94 -17.74
C VAL A 155 16.03 -4.13 -17.71
N GLU A 156 16.56 -4.99 -18.60
CA GLU A 156 17.99 -5.21 -18.74
C GLU A 156 18.65 -4.10 -19.59
N GLY A 157 19.85 -3.69 -19.21
CA GLY A 157 20.68 -2.76 -19.99
C GLY A 157 20.26 -1.28 -19.95
N GLU A 158 19.21 -0.94 -19.24
CA GLU A 158 18.92 0.46 -18.89
C GLU A 158 19.59 0.79 -17.55
N ASP A 159 20.85 1.22 -17.58
CA ASP A 159 21.46 1.88 -16.44
C ASP A 159 20.75 3.23 -16.28
N THR A 160 20.04 3.37 -15.18
CA THR A 160 19.42 4.65 -14.81
C THR A 160 20.54 5.57 -14.34
N HIS A 161 21.02 6.43 -15.23
CA HIS A 161 22.24 7.22 -15.11
C HIS A 161 22.29 8.23 -13.96
N GLU A 162 21.20 8.43 -13.22
CA GLU A 162 21.17 9.40 -12.12
C GLU A 162 21.18 8.79 -10.72
N HIS A 163 20.68 7.56 -10.54
CA HIS A 163 20.70 6.85 -9.26
C HIS A 163 20.73 5.34 -9.52
N GLU A 164 21.73 4.64 -9.01
CA GLU A 164 21.87 3.17 -9.07
C GLU A 164 20.74 2.39 -8.34
N PHE A 165 19.70 3.06 -7.89
CA PHE A 165 18.71 2.53 -6.95
C PHE A 165 17.31 2.32 -7.51
N TYR A 166 17.00 2.74 -8.75
CA TYR A 166 15.71 2.43 -9.36
C TYR A 166 15.86 1.95 -10.80
N PHE A 167 14.92 1.11 -11.23
CA PHE A 167 14.91 0.47 -12.54
C PHE A 167 13.52 0.51 -13.13
N LYS A 168 13.40 0.56 -14.45
CA LYS A 168 12.13 0.33 -15.11
C LYS A 168 11.71 -1.13 -14.93
N VAL A 169 10.41 -1.35 -14.75
CA VAL A 169 9.80 -2.68 -14.63
C VAL A 169 9.37 -3.16 -16.01
N SER A 170 9.82 -4.34 -16.41
CA SER A 170 9.43 -4.99 -17.68
C SER A 170 8.29 -5.99 -17.49
N ALA A 171 8.11 -6.53 -16.28
CA ALA A 171 7.05 -7.49 -15.98
C ALA A 171 6.72 -7.51 -14.49
N PHE A 172 5.44 -7.74 -14.20
CA PHE A 172 4.93 -8.02 -12.87
C PHE A 172 4.21 -9.37 -12.90
N VAL A 173 4.62 -10.32 -12.07
CA VAL A 173 4.07 -11.68 -12.01
C VAL A 173 3.66 -12.00 -10.59
N GLU A 174 2.38 -12.17 -10.36
CA GLU A 174 1.85 -12.46 -9.03
C GLU A 174 1.79 -13.97 -8.79
N LYS A 175 2.41 -14.42 -7.71
CA LYS A 175 2.39 -15.80 -7.19
C LYS A 175 2.65 -16.88 -8.25
N PRO A 176 3.87 -16.93 -8.83
CA PRO A 176 4.24 -17.95 -9.80
C PRO A 176 4.24 -19.36 -9.16
N ASP A 177 4.22 -20.38 -10.00
CA ASP A 177 4.51 -21.73 -9.51
C ASP A 177 5.98 -21.89 -9.08
N PHE A 178 6.30 -22.99 -8.40
CA PHE A 178 7.62 -23.21 -7.81
C PHE A 178 8.75 -23.26 -8.87
N GLU A 179 8.52 -23.92 -10.01
CA GLU A 179 9.53 -24.04 -11.05
C GLU A 179 9.79 -22.69 -11.74
N THR A 180 8.75 -21.89 -11.90
CA THR A 180 8.87 -20.52 -12.41
C THR A 180 9.61 -19.62 -11.41
N ALA A 181 9.24 -19.68 -10.11
CA ALA A 181 9.93 -18.94 -9.05
C ALA A 181 11.44 -19.29 -8.97
N LYS A 182 11.78 -20.57 -9.13
CA LYS A 182 13.16 -21.05 -9.17
C LYS A 182 13.96 -20.46 -10.33
N LYS A 183 13.33 -20.35 -11.52
CA LYS A 183 13.95 -19.69 -12.68
C LYS A 183 14.18 -18.20 -12.41
N TYR A 184 13.24 -17.52 -11.80
CA TYR A 184 13.36 -16.09 -11.47
C TYR A 184 14.49 -15.79 -10.48
N VAL A 185 14.67 -16.65 -9.46
CA VAL A 185 15.80 -16.52 -8.54
C VAL A 185 17.14 -16.74 -9.23
N ALA A 186 17.22 -17.69 -10.17
CA ALA A 186 18.43 -18.00 -10.92
C ALA A 186 18.79 -16.93 -11.98
N ASP A 187 17.79 -16.24 -12.53
CA ASP A 187 17.96 -15.17 -13.54
C ASP A 187 18.68 -13.94 -12.94
N GLY A 188 18.37 -13.58 -11.68
CA GLY A 188 18.98 -12.44 -10.99
C GLY A 188 18.39 -11.07 -11.34
N ASN A 189 17.46 -10.98 -12.30
CA ASN A 189 16.77 -9.74 -12.69
C ASN A 189 15.36 -9.61 -12.10
N TYR A 190 14.97 -10.57 -11.28
CA TYR A 190 13.69 -10.57 -10.60
C TYR A 190 13.83 -10.23 -9.12
N PHE A 191 12.90 -9.44 -8.62
CA PHE A 191 12.80 -9.03 -7.22
C PHE A 191 11.43 -9.42 -6.67
N TRP A 192 11.33 -9.73 -5.38
CA TRP A 192 10.03 -9.85 -4.75
C TRP A 192 9.36 -8.47 -4.64
N ASN A 193 8.09 -8.40 -4.99
CA ASN A 193 7.28 -7.22 -4.74
C ASN A 193 7.05 -7.06 -3.23
N ALA A 194 7.49 -5.96 -2.66
CA ALA A 194 7.25 -5.66 -1.23
C ALA A 194 5.79 -5.31 -0.93
N GLY A 195 4.92 -5.12 -1.93
CA GLY A 195 3.56 -4.63 -1.72
C GLY A 195 3.51 -3.19 -1.19
N ILE A 196 4.55 -2.43 -1.47
CA ILE A 196 4.68 -1.00 -1.19
C ILE A 196 4.68 -0.28 -2.52
N PHE A 197 3.73 0.65 -2.70
CA PHE A 197 3.59 1.42 -3.93
C PHE A 197 3.75 2.90 -3.62
N VAL A 198 4.42 3.63 -4.49
CA VAL A 198 4.59 5.08 -4.38
C VAL A 198 4.17 5.72 -5.70
N ALA A 199 3.21 6.62 -5.65
CA ALA A 199 2.71 7.32 -6.83
C ALA A 199 2.01 8.62 -6.40
N THR A 200 1.75 9.52 -7.34
CA THR A 200 0.82 10.62 -7.06
C THR A 200 -0.61 10.09 -6.97
N PRO A 201 -1.50 10.74 -6.20
CA PRO A 201 -2.91 10.36 -6.17
C PRO A 201 -3.55 10.33 -7.56
N ASP A 202 -3.18 11.26 -8.43
CA ASP A 202 -3.69 11.34 -9.81
C ASP A 202 -3.27 10.11 -10.63
N THR A 203 -2.02 9.68 -10.50
CA THR A 203 -1.51 8.47 -11.16
C THR A 203 -2.29 7.24 -10.70
N ILE A 204 -2.48 7.07 -9.38
CA ILE A 204 -3.26 5.93 -8.84
C ILE A 204 -4.70 5.94 -9.36
N LEU A 205 -5.37 7.08 -9.32
CA LEU A 205 -6.77 7.17 -9.78
C LEU A 205 -6.89 6.97 -11.28
N LYS A 206 -5.94 7.44 -12.07
CA LYS A 206 -5.86 7.20 -13.51
C LYS A 206 -5.72 5.71 -13.81
N GLU A 207 -4.75 5.04 -13.20
CA GLU A 207 -4.52 3.60 -13.40
C GLU A 207 -5.74 2.76 -12.95
N ILE A 208 -6.39 3.15 -11.85
CA ILE A 208 -7.66 2.53 -11.43
C ILE A 208 -8.75 2.78 -12.47
N SER A 209 -8.83 3.96 -13.07
CA SER A 209 -9.85 4.25 -14.10
C SER A 209 -9.69 3.39 -15.35
N GLU A 210 -8.45 3.10 -15.73
CA GLU A 210 -8.13 2.28 -16.90
C GLU A 210 -8.27 0.78 -16.63
N CYS A 211 -7.77 0.30 -15.48
CA CYS A 211 -7.70 -1.12 -15.15
C CYS A 211 -8.95 -1.64 -14.41
N MET A 212 -9.63 -0.78 -13.65
CA MET A 212 -10.75 -1.12 -12.75
C MET A 212 -11.88 -0.08 -12.81
N PRO A 213 -12.55 0.12 -13.94
CA PRO A 213 -13.55 1.19 -14.12
C PRO A 213 -14.72 1.12 -13.12
N GLY A 214 -15.08 -0.06 -12.63
CA GLY A 214 -16.09 -0.24 -11.60
C GLY A 214 -15.65 0.36 -10.24
N LEU A 215 -14.40 0.16 -9.84
CA LEU A 215 -13.83 0.77 -8.66
C LEU A 215 -13.76 2.29 -8.83
N TYR A 216 -13.25 2.77 -9.97
CA TYR A 216 -13.16 4.20 -10.25
C TYR A 216 -14.52 4.91 -10.13
N LYS A 217 -15.57 4.34 -10.72
CA LYS A 217 -16.93 4.87 -10.58
C LYS A 217 -17.40 4.95 -9.13
N GLY A 218 -17.05 3.93 -8.32
CA GLY A 218 -17.33 3.95 -6.89
C GLY A 218 -16.60 5.10 -6.18
N LEU A 219 -15.31 5.30 -6.47
CA LEU A 219 -14.50 6.39 -5.90
C LEU A 219 -15.04 7.77 -6.29
N GLU A 220 -15.45 7.97 -7.54
CA GLU A 220 -16.07 9.23 -7.98
C GLU A 220 -17.41 9.50 -7.28
N THR A 221 -18.17 8.45 -6.92
CA THR A 221 -19.37 8.60 -6.08
C THR A 221 -19.05 9.04 -4.65
N LEU A 222 -17.87 8.66 -4.12
CA LEU A 222 -17.41 9.05 -2.77
C LEU A 222 -16.88 10.49 -2.74
N ARG A 223 -16.32 10.99 -3.84
CA ARG A 223 -15.63 12.29 -3.91
C ARG A 223 -16.44 13.45 -3.31
N PRO A 224 -17.71 13.71 -3.69
CA PRO A 224 -18.49 14.82 -3.15
C PRO A 224 -18.90 14.62 -1.68
N ALA A 225 -18.86 13.39 -1.17
CA ALA A 225 -19.23 13.08 0.21
C ALA A 225 -18.05 13.23 1.20
N LEU A 226 -16.80 13.30 0.72
CA LEU A 226 -15.62 13.45 1.57
C LEU A 226 -15.73 14.71 2.44
N GLY A 227 -15.49 14.55 3.75
CA GLY A 227 -15.58 15.64 4.71
C GLY A 227 -17.02 16.04 5.13
N THR A 228 -18.06 15.39 4.60
CA THR A 228 -19.46 15.61 4.99
C THR A 228 -19.94 14.58 6.01
N GLU A 229 -21.06 14.87 6.67
CA GLU A 229 -21.71 13.93 7.61
C GLU A 229 -22.26 12.68 6.90
N ASP A 230 -22.55 12.77 5.60
CA ASP A 230 -23.08 11.67 4.79
C ASP A 230 -22.01 10.65 4.37
N PHE A 231 -20.72 10.99 4.52
CA PHE A 231 -19.62 10.15 4.05
C PHE A 231 -19.70 8.69 4.52
N PRO A 232 -19.98 8.37 5.81
CA PRO A 232 -20.04 6.98 6.25
C PRO A 232 -21.14 6.16 5.56
N GLU A 233 -22.28 6.73 5.28
CA GLU A 233 -23.40 6.04 4.61
C GLU A 233 -23.13 5.86 3.11
N VAL A 234 -22.57 6.88 2.46
CA VAL A 234 -22.17 6.79 1.06
C VAL A 234 -21.06 5.75 0.90
N LEU A 235 -20.07 5.74 1.79
CA LEU A 235 -18.97 4.78 1.81
C LEU A 235 -19.50 3.34 1.94
N LYS A 236 -20.42 3.10 2.88
CA LYS A 236 -21.03 1.78 3.08
C LYS A 236 -21.76 1.29 1.83
N ARG A 237 -22.56 2.14 1.20
CA ARG A 237 -23.28 1.82 -0.03
C ARG A 237 -22.34 1.49 -1.18
N VAL A 238 -21.30 2.29 -1.38
CA VAL A 238 -20.31 2.08 -2.45
C VAL A 238 -19.55 0.77 -2.21
N TYR A 239 -19.03 0.53 -1.00
CA TYR A 239 -18.25 -0.67 -0.70
C TYR A 239 -19.02 -1.97 -0.85
N GLN A 240 -20.33 -1.98 -0.65
CA GLN A 240 -21.17 -3.17 -0.90
C GLN A 240 -21.10 -3.63 -2.36
N GLY A 241 -21.01 -2.71 -3.31
CA GLY A 241 -20.94 -3.00 -4.74
C GLY A 241 -19.53 -3.23 -5.29
N LEU A 242 -18.47 -2.96 -4.51
CA LEU A 242 -17.10 -3.14 -5.00
C LEU A 242 -16.67 -4.60 -5.05
N GLU A 243 -15.88 -4.94 -6.06
CA GLU A 243 -15.17 -6.20 -6.14
C GLU A 243 -14.06 -6.26 -5.07
N SER A 244 -13.81 -7.46 -4.51
CA SER A 244 -12.71 -7.68 -3.57
C SER A 244 -11.49 -8.19 -4.32
N ILE A 245 -10.56 -7.29 -4.64
CA ILE A 245 -9.38 -7.60 -5.44
C ILE A 245 -8.16 -6.83 -4.91
N SER A 246 -6.96 -7.43 -5.00
CA SER A 246 -5.72 -6.74 -4.66
C SER A 246 -5.33 -5.76 -5.75
N PHE A 247 -4.57 -4.73 -5.37
CA PHE A 247 -4.00 -3.76 -6.30
C PHE A 247 -3.02 -4.43 -7.27
N ASP A 248 -2.31 -5.45 -6.79
CA ASP A 248 -1.40 -6.26 -7.58
C ASP A 248 -2.11 -6.91 -8.79
N TYR A 249 -3.24 -7.58 -8.57
CA TYR A 249 -4.04 -8.19 -9.64
C TYR A 249 -4.90 -7.19 -10.42
N GLY A 250 -5.44 -6.21 -9.72
CA GLY A 250 -6.38 -5.24 -10.30
C GLY A 250 -5.71 -4.23 -11.21
N VAL A 251 -4.51 -3.79 -10.84
CA VAL A 251 -3.77 -2.72 -11.51
C VAL A 251 -2.39 -3.18 -11.98
N MET A 252 -1.48 -3.60 -11.05
CA MET A 252 -0.07 -3.83 -11.39
C MET A 252 0.15 -4.90 -12.46
N ALA A 253 -0.68 -5.95 -12.50
CA ALA A 253 -0.61 -6.99 -13.53
C ALA A 253 -1.19 -6.55 -14.90
N LYS A 254 -1.81 -5.38 -15.01
CA LYS A 254 -2.50 -4.89 -16.20
C LYS A 254 -1.98 -3.56 -16.72
N THR A 255 -1.38 -2.75 -15.86
CA THR A 255 -0.83 -1.44 -16.23
C THR A 255 0.24 -1.58 -17.32
N LYS A 256 0.34 -0.57 -18.14
CA LYS A 256 1.32 -0.52 -19.25
C LYS A 256 2.51 0.39 -18.96
N GLY A 257 2.62 0.91 -17.75
CA GLY A 257 3.74 1.75 -17.33
C GLY A 257 3.37 2.87 -16.41
#